data_775f3784aaec1cbcc7f039523b874532
#
_entry.id   775f3784aaec1cbcc7f039523b874532
#
_cell.length_a   1.000
_cell.length_b   1.000
_cell.length_c   1.000
_cell.angle_alpha   90.00
_cell.angle_beta   90.00
_cell.angle_gamma   90.00
#
_symmetry.space_group_name_H-M   'P 1'
#
loop_
_entity.id
_entity.type
_entity.pdbx_description
1 polymer ?
#
loop_
_entity_poly.entity_id
_entity_poly.type
_entity_poly.pdbx_seq_one_letter_code
_entity_poly.pdbx_strand_id
1 'polypeptide(L)'
;MAGPVIIEAAINGVTSKKHNPNTPKEPAEIADHALRCFAAGAAVVHNHIDAFGLDGNSAAERYLEGWRPVLEERPDALFYPTTNAGPDVVASYAHIGPLAESGLMRLSLCDPGSVNLGGLGPDGLPVSGIVYANSFDDVAHQFGLCDRYGLGPSIAIYEPGFLRCVLAWWRAGRLPAGAMVKFYFGGDDGFLSGFGFQPTRTALDAYLELLDGCDVPWAVAVLGGDVHESGIARVALERGGHVRVGLEDYAGAHQPTNEELVHDVVALAEDVGRPVATPDEAAKILGLP
;
A
#
# COMPACT_ATOMS: atom_id res chain seq x y z
N MET A 1 -8.79 16.24 18.70
CA MET A 1 -7.75 16.18 17.66
C MET A 1 -7.73 14.77 17.11
N ALA A 2 -7.54 14.60 15.81
CA ALA A 2 -7.36 13.27 15.22
C ALA A 2 -6.08 12.60 15.80
N GLY A 3 -6.07 11.26 15.88
CA GLY A 3 -4.95 10.49 16.41
C GLY A 3 -3.68 10.57 15.55
N PRO A 4 -2.62 9.82 15.92
CA PRO A 4 -1.37 9.76 15.17
C PRO A 4 -1.58 9.33 13.71
N VAL A 5 -0.67 9.77 12.83
CA VAL A 5 -0.69 9.48 11.40
C VAL A 5 0.13 8.24 11.11
N ILE A 6 -0.47 7.24 10.48
CA ILE A 6 0.29 6.14 9.88
C ILE A 6 0.85 6.62 8.54
N ILE A 7 2.16 6.54 8.37
CA ILE A 7 2.83 6.75 7.09
C ILE A 7 3.28 5.39 6.57
N GLU A 8 2.78 5.01 5.41
CA GLU A 8 3.19 3.79 4.71
C GLU A 8 4.19 4.16 3.60
N ALA A 9 5.34 3.50 3.58
CA ALA A 9 6.35 3.66 2.53
C ALA A 9 6.30 2.47 1.56
N ALA A 10 5.89 2.72 0.31
CA ALA A 10 5.89 1.76 -0.79
C ALA A 10 7.18 1.94 -1.61
N ILE A 11 8.21 1.17 -1.26
CA ILE A 11 9.58 1.58 -1.56
C ILE A 11 10.06 1.32 -2.99
N ASN A 12 9.38 0.47 -3.79
CA ASN A 12 9.91 0.11 -5.09
C ASN A 12 8.88 -0.23 -6.18
N GLY A 13 7.90 -1.08 -5.94
CA GLY A 13 6.96 -1.53 -6.94
C GLY A 13 7.61 -2.04 -8.23
N VAL A 14 7.00 -1.72 -9.37
CA VAL A 14 7.54 -2.00 -10.71
C VAL A 14 8.46 -0.90 -11.24
N THR A 15 8.65 0.18 -10.49
CA THR A 15 9.51 1.31 -10.87
C THR A 15 10.93 0.84 -11.13
N SER A 16 11.50 1.19 -12.29
CA SER A 16 12.84 0.78 -12.67
C SER A 16 13.91 1.78 -12.21
N LYS A 17 15.14 1.30 -11.96
CA LYS A 17 16.31 2.18 -11.70
C LYS A 17 16.62 3.14 -12.84
N LYS A 18 16.11 2.88 -14.07
CA LYS A 18 16.21 3.84 -15.19
C LYS A 18 15.30 5.03 -15.03
N HIS A 19 14.14 4.82 -14.40
CA HIS A 19 13.18 5.88 -14.10
C HIS A 19 13.63 6.67 -12.87
N ASN A 20 13.93 5.96 -11.78
CA ASN A 20 14.52 6.56 -10.59
C ASN A 20 15.66 5.67 -10.06
N PRO A 21 16.94 6.13 -10.08
CA PRO A 21 18.09 5.34 -9.67
C PRO A 21 18.07 4.93 -8.19
N ASN A 22 17.26 5.62 -7.37
CA ASN A 22 17.10 5.36 -5.94
C ASN A 22 16.13 4.21 -5.64
N THR A 23 15.55 3.55 -6.68
CA THR A 23 14.61 2.44 -6.46
C THR A 23 15.32 1.18 -6.01
N PRO A 24 15.07 0.64 -4.79
CA PRO A 24 15.71 -0.58 -4.32
C PRO A 24 15.14 -1.82 -5.05
N LYS A 25 16.00 -2.79 -5.39
CA LYS A 25 15.62 -4.03 -6.06
C LYS A 25 16.10 -5.27 -5.32
N GLU A 26 17.38 -5.29 -4.94
CA GLU A 26 17.98 -6.41 -4.24
C GLU A 26 17.60 -6.41 -2.75
N PRO A 27 17.55 -7.56 -2.07
CA PRO A 27 17.18 -7.63 -0.64
C PRO A 27 17.98 -6.72 0.27
N ALA A 28 19.28 -6.58 0.02
CA ALA A 28 20.13 -5.67 0.81
C ALA A 28 19.76 -4.19 0.59
N GLU A 29 19.38 -3.81 -0.63
CA GLU A 29 18.87 -2.46 -0.92
C GLU A 29 17.51 -2.23 -0.28
N ILE A 30 16.62 -3.25 -0.31
CA ILE A 30 15.30 -3.21 0.34
C ILE A 30 15.47 -3.02 1.84
N ALA A 31 16.38 -3.76 2.48
CA ALA A 31 16.66 -3.62 3.91
C ALA A 31 17.15 -2.22 4.27
N ASP A 32 18.14 -1.69 3.54
CA ASP A 32 18.70 -0.35 3.75
C ASP A 32 17.63 0.75 3.58
N HIS A 33 16.84 0.69 2.51
CA HIS A 33 15.76 1.66 2.27
C HIS A 33 14.64 1.56 3.32
N ALA A 34 14.27 0.36 3.75
CA ALA A 34 13.28 0.16 4.79
C ALA A 34 13.75 0.77 6.13
N LEU A 35 14.99 0.51 6.55
CA LEU A 35 15.57 1.11 7.77
C LEU A 35 15.56 2.64 7.71
N ARG A 36 15.95 3.22 6.57
CA ARG A 36 15.89 4.69 6.38
C ARG A 36 14.46 5.22 6.42
N CYS A 37 13.49 4.53 5.82
CA CYS A 37 12.09 4.93 5.89
C CYS A 37 11.53 4.87 7.32
N PHE A 38 11.84 3.81 8.09
CA PHE A 38 11.44 3.74 9.50
C PHE A 38 12.11 4.83 10.33
N ALA A 39 13.40 5.13 10.09
CA ALA A 39 14.08 6.22 10.75
C ALA A 39 13.50 7.60 10.40
N ALA A 40 13.00 7.77 9.18
CA ALA A 40 12.33 8.98 8.71
C ALA A 40 10.90 9.16 9.25
N GLY A 41 10.27 8.11 9.80
CA GLY A 41 8.94 8.17 10.39
C GLY A 41 7.88 7.29 9.72
N ALA A 42 8.24 6.41 8.78
CA ALA A 42 7.31 5.40 8.28
C ALA A 42 6.96 4.41 9.40
N ALA A 43 5.70 4.00 9.45
CA ALA A 43 5.20 2.97 10.36
C ALA A 43 5.03 1.62 9.68
N VAL A 44 4.84 1.60 8.36
CA VAL A 44 4.64 0.41 7.53
C VAL A 44 5.51 0.53 6.29
N VAL A 45 6.13 -0.57 5.87
CA VAL A 45 6.86 -0.65 4.60
C VAL A 45 6.22 -1.71 3.71
N HIS A 46 5.93 -1.32 2.47
CA HIS A 46 5.53 -2.21 1.40
C HIS A 46 6.65 -2.34 0.38
N ASN A 47 6.94 -3.55 -0.07
CA ASN A 47 7.89 -3.77 -1.14
C ASN A 47 7.52 -4.93 -2.05
N HIS A 48 8.06 -4.89 -3.26
CA HIS A 48 8.10 -5.99 -4.22
C HIS A 48 9.46 -6.68 -4.16
N ILE A 49 9.51 -7.94 -4.59
CA ILE A 49 10.76 -8.63 -4.86
C ILE A 49 11.17 -8.43 -6.33
N ASP A 50 12.44 -8.60 -6.63
CA ASP A 50 13.04 -8.42 -7.96
C ASP A 50 12.67 -9.52 -8.98
N ALA A 51 12.04 -10.61 -8.53
CA ALA A 51 11.71 -11.78 -9.33
C ALA A 51 10.23 -12.17 -9.21
N PHE A 52 9.41 -11.74 -10.16
CA PHE A 52 8.03 -12.22 -10.30
C PHE A 52 7.99 -13.64 -10.88
N GLY A 53 7.06 -14.47 -10.39
CA GLY A 53 6.83 -15.82 -10.89
C GLY A 53 7.65 -16.91 -10.19
N LEU A 54 8.30 -16.59 -9.07
CA LEU A 54 8.82 -17.60 -8.16
C LEU A 54 7.67 -18.42 -7.55
N ASP A 55 7.92 -19.69 -7.22
CA ASP A 55 6.97 -20.44 -6.38
C ASP A 55 6.81 -19.80 -4.99
N GLY A 56 5.73 -20.17 -4.29
CA GLY A 56 5.38 -19.52 -3.03
C GLY A 56 6.49 -19.53 -1.97
N ASN A 57 7.22 -20.65 -1.82
CA ASN A 57 8.30 -20.74 -0.84
C ASN A 57 9.51 -19.90 -1.27
N SER A 58 9.90 -19.98 -2.53
CA SER A 58 11.03 -19.20 -3.06
C SER A 58 10.76 -17.70 -3.02
N ALA A 59 9.52 -17.28 -3.30
CA ALA A 59 9.11 -15.89 -3.18
C ALA A 59 9.13 -15.42 -1.71
N ALA A 60 8.64 -16.23 -0.78
CA ALA A 60 8.67 -15.93 0.64
C ALA A 60 10.12 -15.77 1.15
N GLU A 61 11.01 -16.68 0.82
CA GLU A 61 12.43 -16.57 1.22
C GLU A 61 13.06 -15.31 0.64
N ARG A 62 12.73 -14.93 -0.62
CA ARG A 62 13.26 -13.70 -1.22
C ARG A 62 12.80 -12.44 -0.49
N TYR A 63 11.56 -12.39 0.02
CA TYR A 63 11.11 -11.32 0.92
C TYR A 63 11.87 -11.35 2.26
N LEU A 64 12.01 -12.53 2.85
CA LEU A 64 12.67 -12.70 4.16
C LEU A 64 14.16 -12.35 4.13
N GLU A 65 14.87 -12.54 3.01
CA GLU A 65 16.23 -12.05 2.82
C GLU A 65 16.36 -10.54 3.07
N GLY A 66 15.36 -9.75 2.65
CA GLY A 66 15.32 -8.30 2.88
C GLY A 66 14.76 -7.91 4.25
N TRP A 67 13.80 -8.68 4.78
CA TRP A 67 13.10 -8.29 6.02
C TRP A 67 13.83 -8.69 7.30
N ARG A 68 14.49 -9.87 7.33
CA ARG A 68 15.21 -10.35 8.53
C ARG A 68 16.21 -9.34 9.07
N PRO A 69 17.12 -8.74 8.28
CA PRO A 69 18.06 -7.74 8.81
C PRO A 69 17.37 -6.53 9.44
N VAL A 70 16.24 -6.09 8.87
CA VAL A 70 15.47 -4.96 9.40
C VAL A 70 14.81 -5.34 10.72
N LEU A 71 14.17 -6.53 10.79
CA LEU A 71 13.46 -7.01 11.97
C LEU A 71 14.41 -7.41 13.12
N GLU A 72 15.67 -7.74 12.83
CA GLU A 72 16.72 -7.89 13.85
C GLU A 72 17.06 -6.55 14.50
N GLU A 73 17.10 -5.45 13.75
CA GLU A 73 17.36 -4.10 14.27
C GLU A 73 16.08 -3.43 14.80
N ARG A 74 14.97 -3.62 14.13
CA ARG A 74 13.65 -3.04 14.42
C ARG A 74 12.58 -4.12 14.53
N PRO A 75 12.49 -4.82 15.67
CA PRO A 75 11.49 -5.89 15.86
C PRO A 75 10.03 -5.41 15.77
N ASP A 76 9.80 -4.10 15.89
CA ASP A 76 8.51 -3.43 15.74
C ASP A 76 8.11 -3.18 14.28
N ALA A 77 9.03 -3.33 13.32
CA ALA A 77 8.79 -2.99 11.91
C ALA A 77 7.62 -3.77 11.32
N LEU A 78 6.76 -3.08 10.58
CA LEU A 78 5.62 -3.67 9.90
C LEU A 78 5.87 -3.75 8.40
N PHE A 79 5.81 -4.97 7.85
CA PHE A 79 5.97 -5.24 6.44
C PHE A 79 4.75 -5.95 5.85
N TYR A 80 4.53 -5.74 4.55
CA TYR A 80 3.71 -6.63 3.74
C TYR A 80 4.20 -6.70 2.28
N PRO A 81 4.02 -7.87 1.63
CA PRO A 81 4.46 -8.12 0.26
C PRO A 81 3.45 -7.61 -0.77
N THR A 82 3.81 -7.66 -2.06
CA THR A 82 2.84 -7.58 -3.16
C THR A 82 2.35 -8.97 -3.58
N THR A 83 1.38 -9.02 -4.50
CA THR A 83 0.99 -10.24 -5.20
C THR A 83 2.13 -10.73 -6.10
N ASN A 84 2.20 -12.03 -6.34
CA ASN A 84 3.14 -12.64 -7.28
C ASN A 84 2.44 -12.91 -8.64
N ALA A 85 3.20 -13.22 -9.67
CA ALA A 85 2.62 -13.72 -10.91
C ALA A 85 2.15 -15.16 -10.75
N GLY A 86 0.94 -15.46 -11.21
CA GLY A 86 0.36 -16.79 -11.15
C GLY A 86 -0.83 -16.94 -12.10
N PRO A 87 -1.26 -18.17 -12.41
CA PRO A 87 -2.42 -18.43 -13.26
C PRO A 87 -3.76 -18.13 -12.58
N ASP A 88 -3.76 -18.05 -11.26
CA ASP A 88 -4.94 -17.79 -10.43
C ASP A 88 -4.54 -17.15 -9.10
N VAL A 89 -5.51 -16.76 -8.29
CA VAL A 89 -5.29 -16.11 -7.00
C VAL A 89 -4.53 -17.01 -6.02
N VAL A 90 -4.74 -18.32 -6.06
CA VAL A 90 -4.07 -19.26 -5.13
C VAL A 90 -2.56 -19.27 -5.40
N ALA A 91 -2.17 -19.33 -6.66
CA ALA A 91 -0.77 -19.28 -7.06
C ALA A 91 -0.16 -17.89 -6.80
N SER A 92 -0.90 -16.81 -7.11
CA SER A 92 -0.43 -15.43 -6.91
C SER A 92 -0.24 -15.05 -5.43
N TYR A 93 -0.93 -15.72 -4.51
CA TYR A 93 -0.85 -15.50 -3.06
C TYR A 93 -0.15 -16.65 -2.31
N ALA A 94 0.47 -17.61 -3.03
CA ALA A 94 1.08 -18.79 -2.42
C ALA A 94 2.21 -18.49 -1.43
N HIS A 95 2.86 -17.33 -1.52
CA HIS A 95 3.92 -16.89 -0.61
C HIS A 95 3.40 -16.35 0.74
N ILE A 96 2.11 -16.00 0.84
CA ILE A 96 1.53 -15.41 2.06
C ILE A 96 1.60 -16.42 3.22
N GLY A 97 1.26 -17.69 2.99
CA GLY A 97 1.33 -18.72 4.02
C GLY A 97 2.73 -18.87 4.63
N PRO A 98 3.78 -19.16 3.83
CA PRO A 98 5.16 -19.26 4.32
C PRO A 98 5.68 -17.98 5.01
N LEU A 99 5.31 -16.78 4.51
CA LEU A 99 5.65 -15.52 5.17
C LEU A 99 4.97 -15.38 6.53
N ALA A 100 3.69 -15.71 6.64
CA ALA A 100 2.98 -15.68 7.91
C ALA A 100 3.54 -16.68 8.91
N GLU A 101 3.83 -17.90 8.47
CA GLU A 101 4.42 -18.98 9.29
C GLU A 101 5.83 -18.64 9.80
N SER A 102 6.56 -17.72 9.14
CA SER A 102 7.82 -17.19 9.67
C SER A 102 7.67 -16.37 10.95
N GLY A 103 6.44 -15.90 11.25
CA GLY A 103 6.16 -15.01 12.37
C GLY A 103 6.64 -13.55 12.18
N LEU A 104 7.15 -13.21 11.00
CA LEU A 104 7.72 -11.89 10.70
C LEU A 104 6.77 -10.96 9.94
N MET A 105 5.59 -11.45 9.52
CA MET A 105 4.58 -10.69 8.80
C MET A 105 3.31 -10.53 9.63
N ARG A 106 2.79 -9.32 9.70
CA ARG A 106 1.54 -8.99 10.42
C ARG A 106 0.47 -8.35 9.53
N LEU A 107 0.82 -7.98 8.31
CA LEU A 107 -0.07 -7.38 7.31
C LEU A 107 0.00 -8.19 6.01
N SER A 108 -1.10 -8.24 5.26
CA SER A 108 -1.15 -8.82 3.92
C SER A 108 -1.85 -7.88 2.96
N LEU A 109 -1.49 -7.91 1.68
CA LEU A 109 -2.20 -7.16 0.66
C LEU A 109 -3.59 -7.78 0.41
N CYS A 110 -4.57 -6.94 0.07
CA CYS A 110 -5.88 -7.35 -0.42
C CYS A 110 -6.41 -6.35 -1.45
N ASP A 111 -6.82 -6.84 -2.62
CA ASP A 111 -7.29 -6.03 -3.73
C ASP A 111 -8.71 -6.47 -4.13
N PRO A 112 -9.77 -5.85 -3.54
CA PRO A 112 -11.12 -6.41 -3.54
C PRO A 112 -11.94 -6.04 -4.78
N GLY A 113 -11.34 -6.12 -5.98
CA GLY A 113 -12.06 -5.84 -7.23
C GLY A 113 -11.20 -5.93 -8.47
N SER A 114 -11.78 -5.53 -9.61
CA SER A 114 -11.13 -5.56 -10.92
C SER A 114 -11.13 -4.19 -11.57
N VAL A 115 -10.04 -3.83 -12.22
CA VAL A 115 -9.84 -2.52 -12.85
C VAL A 115 -8.87 -2.64 -14.04
N ASN A 116 -9.03 -1.75 -15.04
CA ASN A 116 -8.00 -1.57 -16.06
C ASN A 116 -6.91 -0.65 -15.52
N LEU A 117 -5.66 -1.12 -15.52
CA LEU A 117 -4.48 -0.36 -15.16
C LEU A 117 -3.64 -0.12 -16.42
N GLY A 118 -3.30 1.12 -16.68
CA GLY A 118 -2.51 1.55 -17.83
C GLY A 118 -2.22 3.04 -17.75
N GLY A 119 -1.44 3.55 -18.69
CA GLY A 119 -1.15 4.98 -18.83
C GLY A 119 -1.87 5.62 -20.00
N LEU A 120 -1.56 6.88 -20.27
CA LEU A 120 -2.01 7.60 -21.45
C LEU A 120 -0.90 7.70 -22.50
N GLY A 121 -1.26 7.53 -23.76
CA GLY A 121 -0.37 7.75 -24.90
C GLY A 121 -0.17 9.25 -25.22
N PRO A 122 0.72 9.56 -26.18
CA PRO A 122 0.97 10.94 -26.59
C PRO A 122 -0.27 11.65 -27.18
N ASP A 123 -1.25 10.90 -27.62
CA ASP A 123 -2.54 11.36 -28.13
C ASP A 123 -3.62 11.51 -27.05
N GLY A 124 -3.28 11.24 -25.79
CA GLY A 124 -4.19 11.31 -24.63
C GLY A 124 -5.13 10.11 -24.52
N LEU A 125 -4.97 9.09 -25.37
CA LEU A 125 -5.80 7.86 -25.28
C LEU A 125 -5.13 6.83 -24.35
N PRO A 126 -5.93 6.01 -23.63
CA PRO A 126 -5.39 4.91 -22.87
C PRO A 126 -4.57 3.96 -23.74
N VAL A 127 -3.34 3.68 -23.33
CA VAL A 127 -2.45 2.73 -24.02
C VAL A 127 -2.36 1.44 -23.24
N SER A 128 -1.80 0.42 -23.90
CA SER A 128 -1.69 -0.94 -23.39
C SER A 128 -1.35 -1.01 -21.90
N GLY A 129 -2.24 -1.62 -21.16
CA GLY A 129 -2.12 -1.88 -19.73
C GLY A 129 -2.49 -3.32 -19.44
N ILE A 130 -2.88 -3.57 -18.22
CA ILE A 130 -3.38 -4.87 -17.76
C ILE A 130 -4.82 -4.74 -17.27
N VAL A 131 -5.59 -5.80 -17.43
CA VAL A 131 -6.80 -5.97 -16.64
C VAL A 131 -6.39 -6.60 -15.33
N TYR A 132 -6.37 -5.79 -14.27
CA TYR A 132 -6.16 -6.31 -12.93
C TYR A 132 -7.48 -6.88 -12.44
N ALA A 133 -7.54 -8.21 -12.34
CA ALA A 133 -8.81 -8.92 -12.18
C ALA A 133 -8.81 -9.76 -10.90
N ASN A 134 -9.74 -9.43 -9.99
CA ASN A 134 -10.06 -10.23 -8.81
C ASN A 134 -11.58 -10.40 -8.77
N SER A 135 -12.05 -11.64 -8.89
CA SER A 135 -13.45 -12.00 -8.68
C SER A 135 -13.81 -11.93 -7.18
N PHE A 136 -15.09 -12.00 -6.84
CA PHE A 136 -15.48 -12.07 -5.43
C PHE A 136 -14.97 -13.35 -4.71
N ASP A 137 -14.75 -14.44 -5.45
CA ASP A 137 -14.15 -15.66 -4.91
C ASP A 137 -12.66 -15.45 -4.63
N ASP A 138 -11.95 -14.70 -5.50
CA ASP A 138 -10.56 -14.32 -5.26
C ASP A 138 -10.43 -13.42 -4.03
N VAL A 139 -11.32 -12.44 -3.87
CA VAL A 139 -11.39 -11.60 -2.68
C VAL A 139 -11.66 -12.42 -1.42
N ALA A 140 -12.57 -13.40 -1.49
CA ALA A 140 -12.82 -14.31 -0.36
C ALA A 140 -11.59 -15.14 -0.01
N HIS A 141 -10.79 -15.56 -0.99
CA HIS A 141 -9.52 -16.23 -0.77
C HIS A 141 -8.50 -15.30 -0.06
N GLN A 142 -8.34 -14.06 -0.52
CA GLN A 142 -7.44 -13.07 0.06
C GLN A 142 -7.78 -12.78 1.53
N PHE A 143 -9.04 -12.46 1.83
CA PHE A 143 -9.50 -12.25 3.21
C PHE A 143 -9.43 -13.54 4.04
N GLY A 144 -9.67 -14.71 3.43
CA GLY A 144 -9.51 -16.00 4.08
C GLY A 144 -8.08 -16.31 4.51
N LEU A 145 -7.06 -15.85 3.77
CA LEU A 145 -5.65 -15.93 4.19
C LEU A 145 -5.39 -15.01 5.39
N CYS A 146 -5.89 -13.77 5.36
CA CYS A 146 -5.77 -12.85 6.49
C CYS A 146 -6.39 -13.45 7.77
N ASP A 147 -7.60 -13.98 7.69
CA ASP A 147 -8.29 -14.60 8.81
C ASP A 147 -7.55 -15.83 9.33
N ARG A 148 -7.11 -16.72 8.41
CA ARG A 148 -6.38 -17.95 8.76
C ARG A 148 -5.08 -17.69 9.50
N TYR A 149 -4.31 -16.68 9.09
CA TYR A 149 -2.97 -16.43 9.60
C TYR A 149 -2.91 -15.26 10.58
N GLY A 150 -4.05 -14.64 10.94
CA GLY A 150 -4.10 -13.49 11.84
C GLY A 150 -3.37 -12.25 11.26
N LEU A 151 -3.58 -11.95 9.98
CA LEU A 151 -2.94 -10.83 9.30
C LEU A 151 -3.94 -9.69 9.08
N GLY A 152 -3.51 -8.45 9.33
CA GLY A 152 -4.29 -7.27 8.97
C GLY A 152 -4.32 -7.06 7.45
N PRO A 153 -5.50 -6.98 6.81
CA PRO A 153 -5.55 -6.70 5.38
C PRO A 153 -5.24 -5.23 5.07
N SER A 154 -4.18 -5.00 4.31
CA SER A 154 -3.84 -3.72 3.68
C SER A 154 -4.55 -3.66 2.33
N ILE A 155 -5.66 -2.91 2.28
CA ILE A 155 -6.67 -3.02 1.21
C ILE A 155 -6.52 -1.87 0.21
N ALA A 156 -6.23 -2.17 -1.06
CA ALA A 156 -6.19 -1.18 -2.11
C ALA A 156 -7.59 -0.91 -2.70
N ILE A 157 -7.97 0.35 -2.77
CA ILE A 157 -9.23 0.82 -3.34
C ILE A 157 -8.93 1.65 -4.58
N TYR A 158 -8.93 1.00 -5.74
CA TYR A 158 -8.71 1.67 -7.03
C TYR A 158 -9.99 2.30 -7.59
N GLU A 159 -11.15 1.71 -7.27
CA GLU A 159 -12.46 2.11 -7.76
C GLU A 159 -13.49 2.07 -6.62
N PRO A 160 -14.57 2.87 -6.66
CA PRO A 160 -15.61 2.83 -5.62
C PRO A 160 -16.24 1.44 -5.42
N GLY A 161 -16.26 0.60 -6.46
CA GLY A 161 -16.72 -0.78 -6.37
C GLY A 161 -15.90 -1.64 -5.41
N PHE A 162 -14.59 -1.40 -5.31
CA PHE A 162 -13.70 -2.07 -4.36
C PHE A 162 -14.14 -1.76 -2.91
N LEU A 163 -14.36 -0.48 -2.60
CA LEU A 163 -14.82 -0.07 -1.28
C LEU A 163 -16.18 -0.69 -0.94
N ARG A 164 -17.11 -0.76 -1.90
CA ARG A 164 -18.41 -1.38 -1.69
C ARG A 164 -18.29 -2.87 -1.37
N CYS A 165 -17.33 -3.58 -1.95
CA CYS A 165 -17.01 -4.97 -1.60
C CYS A 165 -16.54 -5.05 -0.14
N VAL A 166 -15.56 -4.24 0.27
CA VAL A 166 -15.06 -4.19 1.66
C VAL A 166 -16.19 -3.91 2.65
N LEU A 167 -17.02 -2.92 2.36
CA LEU A 167 -18.16 -2.55 3.20
C LEU A 167 -19.20 -3.69 3.34
N ALA A 168 -19.34 -4.53 2.32
CA ALA A 168 -20.19 -5.73 2.43
C ALA A 168 -19.62 -6.73 3.44
N TRP A 169 -18.31 -6.98 3.41
CA TRP A 169 -17.62 -7.83 4.39
C TRP A 169 -17.68 -7.24 5.80
N TRP A 170 -17.44 -5.93 5.94
CA TRP A 170 -17.54 -5.22 7.21
C TRP A 170 -18.95 -5.31 7.81
N ARG A 171 -20.01 -5.01 7.03
CA ARG A 171 -21.41 -5.10 7.47
C ARG A 171 -21.83 -6.51 7.86
N ALA A 172 -21.24 -7.51 7.24
CA ALA A 172 -21.44 -8.91 7.59
C ALA A 172 -20.68 -9.34 8.84
N GLY A 173 -19.85 -8.47 9.45
CA GLY A 173 -18.98 -8.81 10.58
C GLY A 173 -17.89 -9.82 10.23
N ARG A 174 -17.47 -9.87 8.96
CA ARG A 174 -16.51 -10.86 8.43
C ARG A 174 -15.26 -10.23 7.82
N LEU A 175 -15.09 -8.93 7.89
CA LEU A 175 -13.84 -8.29 7.52
C LEU A 175 -12.76 -8.67 8.53
N PRO A 176 -11.61 -9.24 8.13
CA PRO A 176 -10.55 -9.61 9.06
C PRO A 176 -10.07 -8.41 9.90
N ALA A 177 -9.68 -8.68 11.15
CA ALA A 177 -9.13 -7.65 12.04
C ALA A 177 -7.86 -7.01 11.47
N GLY A 178 -7.57 -5.78 11.84
CA GLY A 178 -6.37 -5.07 11.39
C GLY A 178 -6.49 -4.44 10.00
N ALA A 179 -7.70 -4.36 9.44
CA ALA A 179 -7.93 -3.81 8.11
C ALA A 179 -7.63 -2.30 8.03
N MET A 180 -7.01 -1.87 6.93
CA MET A 180 -6.90 -0.48 6.51
C MET A 180 -7.24 -0.37 5.03
N VAL A 181 -8.16 0.52 4.66
CA VAL A 181 -8.44 0.82 3.26
C VAL A 181 -7.55 1.97 2.78
N LYS A 182 -7.02 1.85 1.56
CA LYS A 182 -6.19 2.87 0.93
C LYS A 182 -6.86 3.33 -0.35
N PHE A 183 -7.28 4.59 -0.39
CA PHE A 183 -7.86 5.20 -1.58
C PHE A 183 -6.74 5.58 -2.54
N TYR A 184 -6.62 4.81 -3.62
CA TYR A 184 -5.69 5.10 -4.69
C TYR A 184 -6.33 6.04 -5.70
N PHE A 185 -5.65 7.15 -5.93
CA PHE A 185 -6.00 8.11 -6.98
C PHE A 185 -5.04 7.94 -8.15
N GLY A 186 -5.57 7.98 -9.38
CA GLY A 186 -4.74 8.01 -10.58
C GLY A 186 -4.14 9.39 -10.77
N GLY A 187 -2.83 9.46 -10.91
CA GLY A 187 -2.12 10.66 -11.37
C GLY A 187 -2.17 10.80 -12.88
N ASP A 188 -1.45 11.79 -13.42
CA ASP A 188 -1.41 12.06 -14.85
C ASP A 188 -0.22 11.36 -15.56
N ASP A 189 0.72 10.82 -14.81
CA ASP A 189 1.96 10.24 -15.31
C ASP A 189 2.14 8.78 -14.89
N GLY A 190 3.08 8.10 -15.57
CA GLY A 190 3.44 6.73 -15.24
C GLY A 190 2.57 5.65 -15.89
N PHE A 191 3.05 4.41 -15.74
CA PHE A 191 2.46 3.24 -16.40
C PHE A 191 1.08 2.84 -15.84
N LEU A 192 0.77 3.18 -14.59
CA LEU A 192 -0.44 2.73 -13.90
C LEU A 192 -1.34 3.90 -13.45
N SER A 193 -1.33 5.03 -14.16
CA SER A 193 -2.06 6.25 -13.76
C SER A 193 -3.49 6.36 -14.28
N GLY A 194 -3.83 5.67 -15.36
CA GLY A 194 -5.10 5.83 -16.08
C GLY A 194 -6.27 5.04 -15.47
N PHE A 195 -6.59 5.20 -14.17
CA PHE A 195 -7.69 4.53 -13.50
C PHE A 195 -8.38 5.45 -12.48
N GLY A 196 -9.57 5.07 -12.05
CA GLY A 196 -10.26 5.61 -10.87
C GLY A 196 -10.47 7.13 -10.87
N PHE A 197 -10.44 7.70 -9.69
CA PHE A 197 -10.53 9.15 -9.50
C PHE A 197 -9.16 9.82 -9.54
N GLN A 198 -9.13 11.07 -10.02
CA GLN A 198 -7.99 11.96 -9.81
C GLN A 198 -7.92 12.43 -8.34
N PRO A 199 -6.72 12.84 -7.84
CA PRO A 199 -6.50 13.21 -6.43
C PRO A 199 -7.14 14.56 -6.07
N THR A 200 -8.46 14.62 -6.03
CA THR A 200 -9.22 15.81 -5.72
C THR A 200 -9.96 15.68 -4.37
N ARG A 201 -10.20 16.82 -3.71
CA ARG A 201 -11.02 16.85 -2.49
C ARG A 201 -12.41 16.20 -2.72
N THR A 202 -13.06 16.50 -3.84
CA THR A 202 -14.38 15.96 -4.16
C THR A 202 -14.37 14.45 -4.31
N ALA A 203 -13.32 13.89 -4.93
CA ALA A 203 -13.16 12.46 -5.07
C ALA A 203 -12.94 11.77 -3.70
N LEU A 204 -12.13 12.37 -2.82
CA LEU A 204 -11.99 11.88 -1.46
C LEU A 204 -13.31 11.98 -0.67
N ASP A 205 -14.03 13.10 -0.79
CA ASP A 205 -15.34 13.27 -0.13
C ASP A 205 -16.34 12.18 -0.58
N ALA A 206 -16.32 11.76 -1.86
CA ALA A 206 -17.16 10.66 -2.34
C ALA A 206 -16.81 9.30 -1.70
N TYR A 207 -15.53 9.00 -1.50
CA TYR A 207 -15.11 7.81 -0.77
C TYR A 207 -15.49 7.89 0.72
N LEU A 208 -15.31 9.03 1.35
CA LEU A 208 -15.65 9.23 2.77
C LEU A 208 -17.15 9.15 3.02
N GLU A 209 -17.98 9.61 2.07
CA GLU A 209 -19.45 9.42 2.12
C GLU A 209 -19.81 7.92 2.09
N LEU A 210 -19.16 7.11 1.24
CA LEU A 210 -19.37 5.67 1.23
C LEU A 210 -18.91 5.00 2.53
N LEU A 211 -17.86 5.52 3.16
CA LEU A 211 -17.27 5.00 4.40
C LEU A 211 -18.07 5.42 5.65
N ASP A 212 -19.07 6.30 5.51
CA ASP A 212 -19.83 6.81 6.65
C ASP A 212 -20.41 5.69 7.50
N GLY A 213 -20.20 5.80 8.81
CA GLY A 213 -20.57 4.78 9.80
C GLY A 213 -19.65 3.57 9.85
N CYS A 214 -18.59 3.50 9.04
CA CYS A 214 -17.56 2.47 9.09
C CYS A 214 -16.30 3.01 9.78
N ASP A 215 -15.79 2.27 10.77
CA ASP A 215 -14.66 2.68 11.62
C ASP A 215 -13.30 2.15 11.13
N VAL A 216 -13.26 1.54 9.95
CA VAL A 216 -12.01 1.03 9.35
C VAL A 216 -11.07 2.22 9.06
N PRO A 217 -9.82 2.20 9.56
CA PRO A 217 -8.82 3.21 9.22
C PRO A 217 -8.60 3.33 7.70
N TRP A 218 -8.32 4.55 7.24
CA TRP A 218 -8.15 4.79 5.82
C TRP A 218 -6.94 5.68 5.52
N ALA A 219 -6.34 5.47 4.39
CA ALA A 219 -5.22 6.23 3.86
C ALA A 219 -5.50 6.72 2.43
N VAL A 220 -4.69 7.66 1.95
CA VAL A 220 -4.65 8.07 0.54
C VAL A 220 -3.31 7.72 -0.08
N ALA A 221 -3.33 7.44 -1.38
CA ALA A 221 -2.17 7.23 -2.24
C ALA A 221 -2.43 7.86 -3.62
N VAL A 222 -1.38 8.31 -4.31
CA VAL A 222 -1.48 8.76 -5.71
C VAL A 222 -0.52 7.91 -6.53
N LEU A 223 -1.07 7.03 -7.36
CA LEU A 223 -0.28 6.19 -8.25
C LEU A 223 -0.09 6.89 -9.60
N GLY A 224 1.16 7.11 -9.99
CA GLY A 224 1.51 7.87 -11.18
C GLY A 224 1.45 9.39 -10.99
N GLY A 225 1.78 9.87 -9.79
CA GLY A 225 1.81 11.28 -9.46
C GLY A 225 2.57 11.54 -8.15
N ASP A 226 2.26 12.64 -7.49
CA ASP A 226 2.81 13.00 -6.19
C ASP A 226 1.66 13.30 -5.21
N VAL A 227 1.56 12.50 -4.15
CA VAL A 227 0.51 12.64 -3.14
C VAL A 227 0.61 13.95 -2.37
N HIS A 228 1.84 14.50 -2.23
CA HIS A 228 2.08 15.78 -1.57
C HIS A 228 1.75 16.96 -2.48
N GLU A 229 2.30 16.99 -3.72
CA GLU A 229 2.06 18.07 -4.68
C GLU A 229 0.59 18.17 -5.11
N SER A 230 -0.13 17.05 -5.21
CA SER A 230 -1.57 17.02 -5.49
C SER A 230 -2.41 17.70 -4.40
N GLY A 231 -1.85 17.88 -3.21
CA GLY A 231 -2.53 18.42 -2.04
C GLY A 231 -3.47 17.43 -1.34
N ILE A 232 -3.67 16.21 -1.87
CA ILE A 232 -4.63 15.26 -1.30
C ILE A 232 -4.14 14.71 0.04
N ALA A 233 -2.82 14.60 0.25
CA ALA A 233 -2.25 14.22 1.55
C ALA A 233 -2.69 15.17 2.66
N ARG A 234 -2.59 16.49 2.44
CA ARG A 234 -3.05 17.49 3.41
C ARG A 234 -4.52 17.33 3.74
N VAL A 235 -5.36 17.19 2.72
CA VAL A 235 -6.81 17.00 2.92
C VAL A 235 -7.09 15.74 3.72
N ALA A 236 -6.37 14.64 3.45
CA ALA A 236 -6.50 13.39 4.20
C ALA A 236 -6.10 13.57 5.67
N LEU A 237 -4.96 14.21 5.93
CA LEU A 237 -4.48 14.46 7.29
C LEU A 237 -5.46 15.34 8.08
N GLU A 238 -5.99 16.40 7.51
CA GLU A 238 -6.99 17.27 8.11
C GLU A 238 -8.29 16.52 8.44
N ARG A 239 -8.62 15.46 7.68
CA ARG A 239 -9.83 14.63 7.85
C ARG A 239 -9.62 13.39 8.73
N GLY A 240 -8.42 13.22 9.32
CA GLY A 240 -8.12 12.09 10.20
C GLY A 240 -7.60 10.84 9.49
N GLY A 241 -7.37 10.89 8.17
CA GLY A 241 -6.79 9.81 7.39
C GLY A 241 -5.28 9.66 7.57
N HIS A 242 -4.73 8.69 6.88
CA HIS A 242 -3.32 8.31 6.82
C HIS A 242 -2.78 8.52 5.40
N VAL A 243 -1.47 8.31 5.18
CA VAL A 243 -0.85 8.56 3.87
C VAL A 243 0.09 7.41 3.49
N ARG A 244 0.01 7.00 2.23
CA ARG A 244 1.00 6.14 1.59
C ARG A 244 1.81 6.97 0.60
N VAL A 245 3.14 6.80 0.63
CA VAL A 245 4.13 7.43 -0.26
C VAL A 245 5.17 6.40 -0.70
N GLY A 246 5.99 6.74 -1.67
CA GLY A 246 7.17 5.95 -2.05
C GLY A 246 7.37 5.86 -3.54
N LEU A 247 8.51 5.31 -3.92
CA LEU A 247 8.95 5.21 -5.32
C LEU A 247 8.12 4.24 -6.16
N GLU A 248 7.27 3.44 -5.55
CA GLU A 248 6.28 2.63 -6.27
C GLU A 248 5.21 3.50 -6.92
N ASP A 249 4.74 4.50 -6.18
CA ASP A 249 3.59 5.31 -6.56
C ASP A 249 4.00 6.62 -7.25
N TYR A 250 5.20 7.12 -6.91
CA TYR A 250 5.68 8.44 -7.31
C TYR A 250 6.04 8.54 -8.79
N ALA A 251 5.51 9.56 -9.45
CA ALA A 251 5.83 9.96 -10.83
C ALA A 251 5.94 11.48 -10.99
N GLY A 252 6.48 12.16 -9.98
CA GLY A 252 6.73 13.61 -10.05
C GLY A 252 7.97 13.98 -10.89
N ALA A 253 8.27 15.27 -10.96
CA ALA A 253 9.32 15.82 -11.81
C ALA A 253 10.76 15.53 -11.33
N HIS A 254 10.94 15.05 -10.11
CA HIS A 254 12.24 14.82 -9.48
C HIS A 254 12.55 13.32 -9.34
N GLN A 255 13.74 12.99 -8.83
CA GLN A 255 14.16 11.63 -8.52
C GLN A 255 14.46 11.52 -7.01
N PRO A 256 13.43 11.61 -6.15
CA PRO A 256 13.62 11.55 -4.71
C PRO A 256 14.07 10.17 -4.25
N THR A 257 14.53 10.09 -3.01
CA THR A 257 14.63 8.85 -2.25
C THR A 257 13.28 8.55 -1.55
N ASN A 258 13.09 7.30 -1.08
CA ASN A 258 11.91 6.96 -0.28
C ASN A 258 11.86 7.75 1.04
N GLU A 259 13.01 7.95 1.69
CA GLU A 259 13.11 8.69 2.95
C GLU A 259 12.75 10.17 2.80
N GLU A 260 13.11 10.81 1.66
CA GLU A 260 12.70 12.18 1.36
C GLU A 260 11.17 12.29 1.26
N LEU A 261 10.51 11.38 0.54
CA LEU A 261 9.05 11.34 0.43
C LEU A 261 8.36 11.10 1.79
N VAL A 262 8.96 10.29 2.67
CA VAL A 262 8.46 10.10 4.04
C VAL A 262 8.62 11.38 4.86
N HIS A 263 9.78 12.06 4.79
CA HIS A 263 10.02 13.34 5.48
C HIS A 263 9.04 14.42 5.05
N ASP A 264 8.66 14.50 3.77
CA ASP A 264 7.67 15.46 3.27
C ASP A 264 6.31 15.27 3.95
N VAL A 265 5.89 14.00 4.14
CA VAL A 265 4.63 13.69 4.84
C VAL A 265 4.75 13.93 6.35
N VAL A 266 5.91 13.65 6.97
CA VAL A 266 6.17 13.99 8.39
C VAL A 266 6.03 15.48 8.60
N ALA A 267 6.69 16.31 7.78
CA ALA A 267 6.59 17.77 7.86
C ALA A 267 5.15 18.26 7.66
N LEU A 268 4.42 17.64 6.74
CA LEU A 268 3.01 17.94 6.52
C LEU A 268 2.12 17.56 7.71
N ALA A 269 2.39 16.43 8.36
CA ALA A 269 1.69 16.00 9.57
C ALA A 269 1.93 16.97 10.74
N GLU A 270 3.17 17.44 10.92
CA GLU A 270 3.51 18.47 11.90
C GLU A 270 2.79 19.79 11.64
N ASP A 271 2.73 20.24 10.37
CA ASP A 271 2.04 21.48 9.97
C ASP A 271 0.52 21.43 10.24
N VAL A 272 -0.12 20.26 10.08
CA VAL A 272 -1.53 20.06 10.42
C VAL A 272 -1.75 19.73 11.91
N GLY A 273 -0.69 19.67 12.71
CA GLY A 273 -0.74 19.44 14.16
C GLY A 273 -1.06 18.00 14.56
N ARG A 274 -0.68 17.00 13.74
CA ARG A 274 -0.85 15.57 14.03
C ARG A 274 0.50 14.90 14.27
N PRO A 275 0.69 14.16 15.38
CA PRO A 275 1.89 13.35 15.57
C PRO A 275 1.96 12.21 14.57
N VAL A 276 3.14 11.73 14.26
CA VAL A 276 3.38 10.55 13.43
C VAL A 276 3.39 9.30 14.31
N ALA A 277 2.74 8.24 13.85
CA ALA A 277 2.69 6.97 14.56
C ALA A 277 3.98 6.17 14.40
N THR A 278 4.49 5.61 15.48
CA THR A 278 5.48 4.53 15.42
C THR A 278 4.84 3.24 14.88
N PRO A 279 5.62 2.22 14.44
CA PRO A 279 5.07 0.93 14.03
C PRO A 279 4.17 0.27 15.11
N ASP A 280 4.57 0.33 16.38
CA ASP A 280 3.77 -0.17 17.50
C ASP A 280 2.44 0.58 17.69
N GLU A 281 2.44 1.90 17.49
CA GLU A 281 1.22 2.70 17.53
C GLU A 281 0.34 2.41 16.33
N ALA A 282 0.93 2.25 15.14
CA ALA A 282 0.21 1.84 13.93
C ALA A 282 -0.46 0.48 14.11
N ALA A 283 0.25 -0.51 14.68
CA ALA A 283 -0.32 -1.81 15.00
C ALA A 283 -1.54 -1.70 15.92
N LYS A 284 -1.50 -0.81 16.93
CA LYS A 284 -2.62 -0.56 17.85
C LYS A 284 -3.77 0.17 17.15
N ILE A 285 -3.48 1.19 16.31
CA ILE A 285 -4.49 1.93 15.55
C ILE A 285 -5.25 0.99 14.61
N LEU A 286 -4.52 0.08 13.95
CA LEU A 286 -5.09 -0.90 13.04
C LEU A 286 -5.81 -2.04 13.80
N GLY A 287 -5.50 -2.27 15.08
CA GLY A 287 -5.98 -3.42 15.82
C GLY A 287 -5.40 -4.73 15.28
N LEU A 288 -4.10 -4.73 14.91
CA LEU A 288 -3.43 -5.93 14.40
C LEU A 288 -3.44 -7.04 15.45
N PRO A 289 -3.74 -8.29 15.03
CA PRO A 289 -3.69 -9.46 15.90
C PRO A 289 -2.31 -9.73 16.48
#